data_b2dc62ffa2b40ecef94386650a4352fa
#
_entry.id   b2dc62ffa2b40ecef94386650a4352fa
#
_cell.length_a   1.000
_cell.length_b   1.000
_cell.length_c   1.000
_cell.angle_alpha   90.00
_cell.angle_beta   90.00
_cell.angle_gamma   90.00
#
_symmetry.space_group_name_H-M   'P 1'
#
loop_
_entity.id
_entity.type
_entity.pdbx_description
1 polymer ?
#
loop_
_entity_poly.entity_id
_entity_poly.type
_entity_poly.pdbx_seq_one_letter_code
_entity_poly.pdbx_strand_id
1 'polypeptide(L)'
;MKKKHLFHLIICLFFLFFLILFNFSTFQATSVDDLFAIYNAEKSISNPVHKSDVEQYMTPLDHALGIPEQKLEYIANALEQYPDLGKNIDSIPTEAAIEDVQFLFDVLKYSYAGYSYFATEDIWNDRENRITSSIEMYDTDIKREELFQMLCTNLDFIQDSHFKINSYSPIVHSDFYYNDTMEIKQDSRGYYVKDGRQKWYIKSVDNHEDVEDYVKPSLNADGKLCYYLGVLDTQSHIQLNVGFQSDNKEYKTPIKVSRSKPQINQSENAYSYQTIDKIPVITMERMYKKNSKDYSIEEFTESANIISDQNLAILDLRGNMGGQDWGPDVWFQNFTGDSQIPQLSTLKLSSKIGIHELMEIYQTAKKHALFPPEELLQLEAELSSVDPTKNLWIFTEGKMEQKKNKTKLIVLMDGNTASAAESLISHLNTLKNVVFIGTNTSGCFLSNANMKCILPNSEIEISYGDQLSFQDECTEGKGFQPDIWIGGTDALERVLAFLKNIND
;
A
#
# COMPACT_ATOMS: atom_id res chain seq x y z
N MET A 1 43.69 -31.33 -15.25
CA MET A 1 42.26 -31.17 -14.93
C MET A 1 41.92 -31.30 -13.45
N LYS A 2 42.48 -32.21 -12.67
CA LYS A 2 42.13 -32.43 -11.25
C LYS A 2 42.40 -31.27 -10.26
N LYS A 3 43.42 -30.43 -10.50
CA LYS A 3 43.72 -29.29 -9.62
C LYS A 3 42.73 -28.12 -9.71
N LYS A 4 42.09 -27.89 -10.87
CA LYS A 4 41.09 -26.81 -11.03
C LYS A 4 39.77 -27.12 -10.32
N HIS A 5 39.36 -28.41 -10.32
CA HIS A 5 38.11 -28.83 -9.61
C HIS A 5 38.28 -28.79 -8.10
N LEU A 6 39.48 -29.09 -7.57
CA LEU A 6 39.75 -29.02 -6.15
C LEU A 6 39.73 -27.56 -5.67
N PHE A 7 40.25 -26.60 -6.47
CA PHE A 7 40.24 -25.17 -6.14
C PHE A 7 38.82 -24.60 -6.14
N HIS A 8 37.97 -24.99 -7.10
CA HIS A 8 36.55 -24.58 -7.12
C HIS A 8 35.75 -25.19 -5.96
N LEU A 9 36.03 -26.43 -5.59
CA LEU A 9 35.38 -27.08 -4.45
C LEU A 9 35.76 -26.41 -3.13
N ILE A 10 37.02 -25.97 -2.98
CA ILE A 10 37.50 -25.23 -1.78
C ILE A 10 36.86 -23.83 -1.74
N ILE A 11 36.72 -23.13 -2.86
CA ILE A 11 36.04 -21.81 -2.91
C ILE A 11 34.55 -21.99 -2.61
N CYS A 12 33.86 -22.98 -3.16
CA CYS A 12 32.46 -23.26 -2.84
C CYS A 12 32.27 -23.67 -1.37
N LEU A 13 33.18 -24.48 -0.80
CA LEU A 13 33.16 -24.79 0.64
C LEU A 13 33.50 -23.58 1.52
N PHE A 14 34.37 -22.67 1.09
CA PHE A 14 34.65 -21.44 1.79
C PHE A 14 33.47 -20.46 1.72
N PHE A 15 32.79 -20.38 0.55
CA PHE A 15 31.55 -19.61 0.41
C PHE A 15 30.39 -20.20 1.22
N LEU A 16 30.24 -21.54 1.21
CA LEU A 16 29.25 -22.22 2.06
C LEU A 16 29.57 -22.05 3.55
N PHE A 17 30.83 -22.11 3.92
CA PHE A 17 31.28 -21.89 5.31
C PHE A 17 31.11 -20.41 5.74
N PHE A 18 31.32 -19.47 4.82
CA PHE A 18 31.03 -18.05 5.04
C PHE A 18 29.53 -17.79 5.12
N LEU A 19 28.68 -18.39 4.28
CA LEU A 19 27.24 -18.35 4.35
C LEU A 19 26.70 -18.99 5.66
N ILE A 20 27.29 -20.10 6.09
CA ILE A 20 26.93 -20.73 7.38
C ILE A 20 27.41 -19.90 8.57
N LEU A 21 28.53 -19.21 8.51
CA LEU A 21 29.01 -18.33 9.58
C LEU A 21 28.22 -17.00 9.63
N PHE A 22 27.70 -16.49 8.50
CA PHE A 22 26.82 -15.32 8.50
C PHE A 22 25.40 -15.62 8.97
N ASN A 23 24.89 -16.84 8.76
CA ASN A 23 23.58 -17.26 9.28
C ASN A 23 23.54 -17.58 10.79
N PHE A 24 24.68 -17.52 11.51
CA PHE A 24 24.72 -17.76 12.94
C PHE A 24 25.24 -16.57 13.77
N SER A 25 25.41 -15.39 13.18
CA SER A 25 25.61 -14.19 13.99
C SER A 25 24.29 -13.88 14.71
N THR A 26 24.29 -14.00 16.02
CA THR A 26 23.22 -13.47 16.87
C THR A 26 22.82 -12.10 16.35
N PHE A 27 21.50 -11.88 16.12
CA PHE A 27 20.91 -10.61 15.72
C PHE A 27 21.31 -9.52 16.73
N GLN A 28 22.46 -8.89 16.51
CA GLN A 28 23.01 -7.81 17.32
C GLN A 28 23.59 -6.78 16.39
N ALA A 29 22.78 -5.77 16.03
CA ALA A 29 23.37 -4.55 15.53
C ALA A 29 23.98 -3.79 16.72
N THR A 30 25.29 -3.61 16.72
CA THR A 30 26.02 -2.85 17.73
C THR A 30 26.27 -1.42 17.28
N SER A 31 25.93 -1.09 16.04
CA SER A 31 26.03 0.23 15.43
C SER A 31 24.91 0.49 14.44
N VAL A 32 24.72 1.76 14.05
CA VAL A 32 23.82 2.12 12.95
C VAL A 32 24.24 1.42 11.65
N ASP A 33 25.54 1.31 11.40
CA ASP A 33 26.08 0.66 10.21
C ASP A 33 25.69 -0.83 10.17
N ASP A 34 25.75 -1.52 11.29
CA ASP A 34 25.34 -2.95 11.39
C ASP A 34 23.86 -3.10 11.06
N LEU A 35 22.99 -2.22 11.62
CA LEU A 35 21.55 -2.25 11.33
C LEU A 35 21.27 -2.16 9.84
N PHE A 36 21.84 -1.16 9.19
CA PHE A 36 21.65 -0.94 7.76
C PHE A 36 22.30 -2.05 6.90
N ALA A 37 23.44 -2.60 7.31
CA ALA A 37 24.07 -3.71 6.63
C ALA A 37 23.20 -5.00 6.68
N ILE A 38 22.61 -5.31 7.83
CA ILE A 38 21.72 -6.47 8.01
C ILE A 38 20.53 -6.39 7.06
N TYR A 39 19.77 -5.29 7.11
CA TYR A 39 18.51 -5.20 6.37
C TYR A 39 18.66 -4.83 4.89
N ASN A 40 19.79 -4.29 4.47
CA ASN A 40 20.04 -4.02 3.05
C ASN A 40 20.86 -5.11 2.33
N ALA A 41 21.39 -6.10 3.05
CA ALA A 41 22.17 -7.19 2.45
C ALA A 41 21.37 -8.02 1.44
N GLU A 42 20.10 -8.24 1.69
CA GLU A 42 19.20 -9.09 0.91
C GLU A 42 18.18 -8.30 0.08
N LYS A 43 18.21 -6.96 0.14
CA LYS A 43 17.31 -6.15 -0.69
C LYS A 43 17.57 -6.40 -2.17
N SER A 44 16.60 -7.00 -2.81
CA SER A 44 16.51 -7.17 -4.27
C SER A 44 15.42 -6.25 -4.80
N ILE A 45 15.61 -5.77 -6.02
CA ILE A 45 14.57 -5.03 -6.73
C ILE A 45 13.85 -6.03 -7.60
N SER A 46 12.52 -6.04 -7.53
CA SER A 46 11.69 -6.87 -8.39
C SER A 46 11.88 -6.53 -9.86
N ASN A 47 11.80 -7.54 -10.70
CA ASN A 47 11.78 -7.33 -12.14
C ASN A 47 10.47 -6.62 -12.53
N PRO A 48 10.51 -5.73 -13.53
CA PRO A 48 9.29 -5.13 -14.03
C PRO A 48 8.37 -6.23 -14.61
N VAL A 49 7.08 -6.07 -14.40
CA VAL A 49 6.05 -6.90 -15.03
C VAL A 49 6.00 -6.55 -16.51
N HIS A 50 5.99 -7.56 -17.38
CA HIS A 50 5.93 -7.37 -18.82
C HIS A 50 4.50 -7.33 -19.34
N LYS A 51 4.30 -6.74 -20.52
CA LYS A 51 2.97 -6.64 -21.14
C LYS A 51 2.29 -8.00 -21.30
N SER A 52 3.06 -9.04 -21.67
CA SER A 52 2.54 -10.41 -21.82
C SER A 52 1.91 -11.00 -20.54
N ASP A 53 2.31 -10.50 -19.38
CA ASP A 53 1.83 -11.01 -18.10
C ASP A 53 0.47 -10.42 -17.73
N VAL A 54 0.13 -9.27 -18.32
CA VAL A 54 -1.08 -8.50 -18.02
C VAL A 54 -2.06 -8.37 -19.20
N GLU A 55 -1.69 -8.83 -20.40
CA GLU A 55 -2.57 -8.80 -21.59
C GLU A 55 -3.94 -9.47 -21.35
N GLN A 56 -4.00 -10.48 -20.50
CA GLN A 56 -5.25 -11.16 -20.14
C GLN A 56 -6.25 -10.26 -19.39
N TYR A 57 -5.80 -9.16 -18.81
CA TYR A 57 -6.66 -8.21 -18.10
C TYR A 57 -7.17 -7.10 -19.03
N MET A 58 -6.64 -7.00 -20.23
CA MET A 58 -7.12 -6.05 -21.23
C MET A 58 -8.44 -6.56 -21.81
N THR A 59 -9.54 -5.94 -21.45
CA THR A 59 -10.84 -6.20 -22.08
C THR A 59 -10.71 -5.99 -23.59
N PRO A 60 -11.17 -6.92 -24.47
CA PRO A 60 -11.11 -6.74 -25.89
C PRO A 60 -11.82 -5.44 -26.32
N LEU A 61 -11.06 -4.50 -26.88
CA LEU A 61 -11.55 -3.16 -27.25
C LEU A 61 -12.47 -3.16 -28.48
N ASP A 62 -12.46 -4.24 -29.25
CA ASP A 62 -13.40 -4.43 -30.37
C ASP A 62 -14.86 -4.39 -29.93
N HIS A 63 -15.12 -4.68 -28.65
CA HIS A 63 -16.43 -4.52 -28.03
C HIS A 63 -16.67 -3.09 -27.47
N ALA A 64 -15.61 -2.34 -27.19
CA ALA A 64 -15.73 -0.94 -26.76
C ALA A 64 -16.19 0.00 -27.90
N LEU A 65 -15.98 -0.40 -29.15
CA LEU A 65 -16.59 0.23 -30.31
C LEU A 65 -18.08 -0.06 -30.44
N GLY A 66 -18.60 -1.00 -29.63
CA GLY A 66 -19.98 -1.43 -29.62
C GLY A 66 -20.89 -0.75 -28.61
N ILE A 67 -20.38 0.19 -27.79
CA ILE A 67 -21.33 1.01 -27.01
C ILE A 67 -22.06 1.90 -28.02
N PRO A 68 -23.39 1.83 -28.13
CA PRO A 68 -24.15 2.76 -28.92
C PRO A 68 -23.76 4.20 -28.53
N GLU A 69 -23.45 5.03 -29.50
CA GLU A 69 -23.03 6.42 -29.29
C GLU A 69 -24.01 7.16 -28.37
N GLN A 70 -25.30 6.89 -28.49
CA GLN A 70 -26.35 7.38 -27.58
C GLN A 70 -26.16 6.95 -26.12
N LYS A 71 -25.61 5.76 -25.84
CA LYS A 71 -25.37 5.27 -24.48
C LYS A 71 -24.13 5.95 -23.89
N LEU A 72 -23.08 6.18 -24.68
CA LEU A 72 -21.91 6.98 -24.26
C LEU A 72 -22.29 8.44 -23.99
N GLU A 73 -23.14 9.04 -24.84
CA GLU A 73 -23.68 10.38 -24.58
C GLU A 73 -24.52 10.41 -23.30
N TYR A 74 -25.33 9.39 -23.04
CA TYR A 74 -26.09 9.28 -21.81
C TYR A 74 -25.19 9.21 -20.57
N ILE A 75 -24.14 8.36 -20.61
CA ILE A 75 -23.17 8.24 -19.52
C ILE A 75 -22.41 9.56 -19.32
N ALA A 76 -21.88 10.15 -20.40
CA ALA A 76 -21.17 11.43 -20.33
C ALA A 76 -22.06 12.56 -19.80
N ASN A 77 -23.29 12.69 -20.29
CA ASN A 77 -24.24 13.68 -19.80
C ASN A 77 -24.66 13.47 -18.33
N ALA A 78 -24.76 12.22 -17.88
CA ALA A 78 -25.06 11.90 -16.48
C ALA A 78 -23.88 12.24 -15.56
N LEU A 79 -22.63 12.07 -16.04
CA LEU A 79 -21.42 12.48 -15.32
C LEU A 79 -21.24 14.00 -15.32
N GLU A 80 -21.65 14.73 -16.36
CA GLU A 80 -21.64 16.21 -16.42
C GLU A 80 -22.68 16.86 -15.50
N GLN A 81 -23.82 16.22 -15.34
CA GLN A 81 -24.89 16.68 -14.46
C GLN A 81 -24.67 16.09 -13.05
N TYR A 82 -23.62 16.54 -12.35
CA TYR A 82 -23.55 16.25 -10.91
C TYR A 82 -24.85 16.73 -10.27
N PRO A 83 -25.70 15.84 -9.77
CA PRO A 83 -26.92 16.27 -9.10
C PRO A 83 -26.53 17.21 -7.97
N ASP A 84 -27.39 18.18 -7.68
CA ASP A 84 -27.25 19.09 -6.55
C ASP A 84 -27.19 18.20 -5.29
N LEU A 85 -25.96 17.77 -4.88
CA LEU A 85 -25.72 16.84 -3.79
C LEU A 85 -26.31 17.40 -2.52
N GLY A 86 -27.48 16.95 -2.13
CA GLY A 86 -28.20 17.45 -0.97
C GLY A 86 -29.67 17.10 -0.92
N LYS A 87 -30.19 16.41 -1.92
CA LYS A 87 -31.53 15.83 -1.84
C LYS A 87 -31.46 14.62 -0.90
N ASN A 88 -32.29 14.65 0.12
CA ASN A 88 -32.46 13.49 1.00
C ASN A 88 -33.32 12.46 0.23
N ILE A 89 -32.68 11.57 -0.54
CA ILE A 89 -33.35 10.51 -1.31
C ILE A 89 -33.51 9.33 -0.38
N ASP A 90 -34.72 9.09 0.10
CA ASP A 90 -35.01 7.95 0.97
C ASP A 90 -35.35 6.69 0.17
N SER A 91 -36.05 6.84 -0.98
CA SER A 91 -36.42 5.74 -1.88
C SER A 91 -36.51 6.21 -3.32
N ILE A 92 -36.40 5.26 -4.25
CA ILE A 92 -36.54 5.49 -5.71
C ILE A 92 -37.44 4.42 -6.32
N PRO A 93 -38.11 4.70 -7.43
CA PRO A 93 -38.88 3.68 -8.17
C PRO A 93 -38.01 2.49 -8.56
N THR A 94 -38.60 1.30 -8.58
CA THR A 94 -37.94 0.06 -8.97
C THR A 94 -37.26 0.15 -10.34
N GLU A 95 -37.92 0.74 -11.33
CA GLU A 95 -37.36 0.94 -12.67
C GLU A 95 -36.13 1.85 -12.64
N ALA A 96 -36.17 2.92 -11.84
CA ALA A 96 -35.05 3.84 -11.68
C ALA A 96 -33.84 3.17 -10.99
N ALA A 97 -34.12 2.25 -10.04
CA ALA A 97 -33.06 1.47 -9.40
C ALA A 97 -32.38 0.50 -10.40
N ILE A 98 -33.16 -0.14 -11.28
CA ILE A 98 -32.64 -1.00 -12.35
C ILE A 98 -31.78 -0.19 -13.33
N GLU A 99 -32.23 1.02 -13.72
CA GLU A 99 -31.44 1.93 -14.56
C GLU A 99 -30.09 2.29 -13.92
N ASP A 100 -30.08 2.58 -12.61
CA ASP A 100 -28.86 2.85 -11.85
C ASP A 100 -27.88 1.67 -11.87
N VAL A 101 -28.39 0.44 -11.70
CA VAL A 101 -27.55 -0.77 -11.75
C VAL A 101 -26.97 -0.97 -13.13
N GLN A 102 -27.77 -0.88 -14.18
CA GLN A 102 -27.30 -0.99 -15.57
C GLN A 102 -26.25 0.09 -15.91
N PHE A 103 -26.52 1.32 -15.48
CA PHE A 103 -25.58 2.42 -15.62
C PHE A 103 -24.23 2.13 -14.96
N LEU A 104 -24.25 1.65 -13.70
CA LEU A 104 -23.03 1.32 -12.95
C LEU A 104 -22.22 0.23 -13.66
N PHE A 105 -22.86 -0.88 -14.03
CA PHE A 105 -22.15 -1.98 -14.69
C PHE A 105 -21.57 -1.60 -16.05
N ASP A 106 -22.26 -0.75 -16.80
CA ASP A 106 -21.70 -0.17 -18.04
C ASP A 106 -20.50 0.73 -17.76
N VAL A 107 -20.60 1.64 -16.78
CA VAL A 107 -19.49 2.52 -16.39
C VAL A 107 -18.27 1.69 -15.99
N LEU A 108 -18.43 0.70 -15.12
CA LEU A 108 -17.33 -0.16 -14.68
C LEU A 108 -16.72 -0.95 -15.83
N LYS A 109 -17.54 -1.51 -16.72
CA LYS A 109 -17.07 -2.28 -17.88
C LYS A 109 -16.17 -1.46 -18.81
N TYR A 110 -16.46 -0.17 -18.99
CA TYR A 110 -15.80 0.65 -20.01
C TYR A 110 -14.80 1.66 -19.46
N SER A 111 -14.70 1.81 -18.14
CA SER A 111 -13.77 2.78 -17.54
C SER A 111 -13.00 2.30 -16.32
N TYR A 112 -13.36 1.15 -15.72
CA TYR A 112 -12.63 0.59 -14.60
C TYR A 112 -11.51 -0.33 -15.07
N ALA A 113 -10.25 0.01 -14.81
CA ALA A 113 -9.10 -0.81 -15.20
C ALA A 113 -9.10 -2.20 -14.53
N GLY A 114 -9.70 -2.32 -13.34
CA GLY A 114 -9.84 -3.58 -12.60
C GLY A 114 -10.92 -4.53 -13.12
N TYR A 115 -11.72 -4.15 -14.11
CA TYR A 115 -12.88 -4.93 -14.54
C TYR A 115 -12.54 -6.39 -14.87
N SER A 116 -11.62 -6.64 -15.81
CA SER A 116 -11.18 -8.00 -16.17
C SER A 116 -10.11 -8.56 -15.22
N TYR A 117 -9.54 -7.74 -14.34
CA TYR A 117 -8.56 -8.19 -13.35
C TYR A 117 -9.24 -8.93 -12.20
N PHE A 118 -10.36 -8.42 -11.68
CA PHE A 118 -11.04 -9.00 -10.52
C PHE A 118 -12.03 -10.12 -10.88
N ALA A 119 -12.66 -10.07 -12.07
CA ALA A 119 -13.63 -11.06 -12.46
C ALA A 119 -13.77 -11.20 -13.98
N THR A 120 -14.29 -12.37 -14.40
CA THR A 120 -14.69 -12.62 -15.78
C THR A 120 -16.03 -11.94 -16.08
N GLU A 121 -16.34 -11.70 -17.35
CA GLU A 121 -17.62 -11.11 -17.78
C GLU A 121 -18.83 -11.92 -17.30
N ASP A 122 -18.70 -13.25 -17.21
CA ASP A 122 -19.79 -14.10 -16.68
C ASP A 122 -20.11 -13.79 -15.21
N ILE A 123 -19.09 -13.49 -14.39
CA ILE A 123 -19.27 -13.11 -12.99
C ILE A 123 -19.95 -11.75 -12.91
N TRP A 124 -19.51 -10.75 -13.69
CA TRP A 124 -20.13 -9.43 -13.74
C TRP A 124 -21.61 -9.53 -14.13
N ASN A 125 -21.93 -10.27 -15.20
CA ASN A 125 -23.32 -10.49 -15.65
C ASN A 125 -24.16 -11.22 -14.59
N ASP A 126 -23.60 -12.23 -13.89
CA ASP A 126 -24.30 -12.92 -12.80
C ASP A 126 -24.63 -11.96 -11.66
N ARG A 127 -23.69 -11.07 -11.27
CA ARG A 127 -23.91 -10.09 -10.20
C ARG A 127 -24.95 -9.04 -10.57
N GLU A 128 -24.88 -8.50 -11.79
CA GLU A 128 -25.88 -7.57 -12.32
C GLU A 128 -27.28 -8.19 -12.32
N ASN A 129 -27.41 -9.43 -12.83
CA ASN A 129 -28.68 -10.14 -12.86
C ASN A 129 -29.23 -10.43 -11.46
N ARG A 130 -28.38 -10.75 -10.48
CA ARG A 130 -28.82 -10.95 -9.07
C ARG A 130 -29.38 -9.68 -8.46
N ILE A 131 -28.71 -8.56 -8.68
CA ILE A 131 -29.19 -7.26 -8.17
C ILE A 131 -30.52 -6.91 -8.82
N THR A 132 -30.60 -6.94 -10.16
CA THR A 132 -31.81 -6.61 -10.91
C THR A 132 -32.99 -7.50 -10.53
N SER A 133 -32.78 -8.83 -10.46
CA SER A 133 -33.84 -9.76 -10.04
C SER A 133 -34.29 -9.54 -8.60
N SER A 134 -33.38 -9.10 -7.72
CA SER A 134 -33.76 -8.75 -6.34
C SER A 134 -34.57 -7.45 -6.30
N ILE A 135 -34.27 -6.48 -7.13
CA ILE A 135 -35.02 -5.22 -7.25
C ILE A 135 -36.43 -5.48 -7.82
N GLU A 136 -36.54 -6.35 -8.83
CA GLU A 136 -37.85 -6.75 -9.42
C GLU A 136 -38.85 -7.37 -8.45
N MET A 137 -38.37 -7.78 -7.25
CA MET A 137 -39.25 -8.28 -6.19
C MET A 137 -40.02 -7.19 -5.43
N TYR A 138 -39.70 -5.94 -5.66
CA TYR A 138 -40.36 -4.80 -5.04
C TYR A 138 -41.52 -4.34 -5.93
N ASP A 139 -42.71 -4.15 -5.33
CA ASP A 139 -43.91 -3.76 -6.06
C ASP A 139 -43.93 -2.30 -6.52
N THR A 140 -43.17 -1.41 -5.84
CA THR A 140 -43.19 0.03 -6.10
C THR A 140 -41.78 0.66 -6.01
N ASP A 141 -41.40 1.07 -4.79
CA ASP A 141 -40.15 1.77 -4.55
C ASP A 141 -39.21 0.89 -3.74
N ILE A 142 -37.90 1.06 -3.99
CA ILE A 142 -36.83 0.51 -3.16
C ILE A 142 -36.17 1.62 -2.35
N LYS A 143 -35.85 1.34 -1.09
CA LYS A 143 -35.08 2.27 -0.30
C LYS A 143 -33.65 2.40 -0.81
N ARG A 144 -33.13 3.63 -0.84
CA ARG A 144 -31.74 3.90 -1.25
C ARG A 144 -30.74 3.05 -0.46
N GLU A 145 -30.96 2.86 0.85
CA GLU A 145 -30.11 2.02 1.69
C GLU A 145 -30.16 0.54 1.29
N GLU A 146 -31.32 0.00 0.87
CA GLU A 146 -31.44 -1.38 0.41
C GLU A 146 -30.69 -1.59 -0.91
N LEU A 147 -30.80 -0.66 -1.86
CA LEU A 147 -30.01 -0.68 -3.09
C LEU A 147 -28.50 -0.61 -2.78
N PHE A 148 -28.08 0.28 -1.88
CA PHE A 148 -26.69 0.38 -1.44
C PHE A 148 -26.18 -0.96 -0.88
N GLN A 149 -26.94 -1.61 0.00
CA GLN A 149 -26.57 -2.91 0.58
C GLN A 149 -26.50 -4.03 -0.49
N MET A 150 -27.39 -4.01 -1.49
CA MET A 150 -27.33 -4.95 -2.62
C MET A 150 -26.05 -4.76 -3.42
N LEU A 151 -25.67 -3.51 -3.71
CA LEU A 151 -24.42 -3.20 -4.40
C LEU A 151 -23.20 -3.66 -3.58
N CYS A 152 -23.13 -3.34 -2.29
CA CYS A 152 -22.06 -3.76 -1.41
C CYS A 152 -21.89 -5.28 -1.37
N THR A 153 -23.01 -6.02 -1.29
CA THR A 153 -22.99 -7.49 -1.19
C THR A 153 -22.59 -8.15 -2.51
N ASN A 154 -22.99 -7.61 -3.65
CA ASN A 154 -22.75 -8.23 -4.95
C ASN A 154 -21.42 -7.79 -5.59
N LEU A 155 -20.81 -6.71 -5.14
CA LEU A 155 -19.51 -6.22 -5.60
C LEU A 155 -18.37 -6.51 -4.60
N ASP A 156 -18.58 -7.40 -3.65
CA ASP A 156 -17.64 -7.81 -2.60
C ASP A 156 -16.37 -8.52 -3.12
N PHE A 157 -16.41 -9.01 -4.36
CA PHE A 157 -15.28 -9.66 -5.02
C PHE A 157 -14.22 -8.65 -5.51
N ILE A 158 -14.53 -7.34 -5.55
CA ILE A 158 -13.60 -6.28 -5.96
C ILE A 158 -12.68 -5.97 -4.78
N GLN A 159 -11.51 -6.62 -4.76
CA GLN A 159 -10.50 -6.43 -3.70
C GLN A 159 -9.53 -5.32 -4.09
N ASP A 160 -10.05 -4.09 -4.22
CA ASP A 160 -9.34 -2.85 -4.58
C ASP A 160 -9.62 -1.79 -3.53
N SER A 161 -8.59 -1.28 -2.87
CA SER A 161 -8.70 -0.29 -1.79
C SER A 161 -9.23 1.06 -2.27
N HIS A 162 -9.08 1.36 -3.56
CA HIS A 162 -9.61 2.58 -4.16
C HIS A 162 -11.04 2.42 -4.69
N PHE A 163 -11.53 1.18 -4.82
CA PHE A 163 -12.93 0.94 -5.15
C PHE A 163 -13.82 1.18 -3.93
N LYS A 164 -14.78 2.09 -4.07
CA LYS A 164 -15.71 2.44 -2.98
C LYS A 164 -17.12 2.64 -3.49
N ILE A 165 -18.09 2.24 -2.67
CA ILE A 165 -19.51 2.54 -2.82
C ILE A 165 -19.88 3.47 -1.66
N ASN A 166 -20.07 4.76 -1.90
CA ASN A 166 -20.05 5.81 -0.88
C ASN A 166 -18.74 5.71 -0.04
N SER A 167 -18.86 5.49 1.27
CA SER A 167 -17.72 5.26 2.18
C SER A 167 -17.35 3.79 2.37
N TYR A 168 -18.10 2.85 1.82
CA TYR A 168 -17.83 1.41 1.94
C TYR A 168 -16.78 0.95 0.92
N SER A 169 -15.78 0.23 1.36
CA SER A 169 -14.82 -0.47 0.49
C SER A 169 -14.93 -1.98 0.74
N PRO A 170 -15.02 -2.83 -0.30
CA PRO A 170 -15.12 -4.27 -0.15
C PRO A 170 -13.80 -4.96 0.21
N ILE A 171 -12.68 -4.26 0.13
CA ILE A 171 -11.36 -4.82 0.41
C ILE A 171 -11.25 -5.38 1.82
N VAL A 172 -10.59 -6.51 1.95
CA VAL A 172 -10.24 -7.11 3.25
C VAL A 172 -8.79 -6.79 3.56
N HIS A 173 -8.56 -5.96 4.57
CA HIS A 173 -7.22 -5.60 5.02
C HIS A 173 -6.66 -6.62 5.99
N SER A 174 -5.33 -6.83 5.90
CA SER A 174 -4.56 -7.57 6.89
C SER A 174 -4.16 -6.67 8.04
N ASP A 175 -4.41 -7.12 9.26
CA ASP A 175 -4.00 -6.45 10.48
C ASP A 175 -2.81 -7.15 11.13
N PHE A 176 -1.92 -6.39 11.74
CA PHE A 176 -0.82 -6.96 12.52
C PHE A 176 -1.25 -7.20 13.96
N TYR A 177 -1.19 -8.47 14.40
CA TYR A 177 -1.45 -8.91 15.78
C TYR A 177 -0.13 -9.29 16.44
N TYR A 178 0.16 -8.76 17.63
CA TYR A 178 1.46 -8.92 18.27
C TYR A 178 1.38 -9.05 19.78
N ASN A 179 2.46 -9.61 20.36
CA ASN A 179 2.75 -9.59 21.78
C ASN A 179 4.13 -9.01 21.99
N ASP A 180 4.25 -7.88 22.67
CA ASP A 180 5.52 -7.19 22.98
C ASP A 180 5.92 -7.30 24.47
N THR A 181 5.28 -8.21 25.21
CA THR A 181 5.61 -8.47 26.60
C THR A 181 6.55 -9.67 26.79
N MET A 182 6.57 -10.59 25.82
CA MET A 182 7.42 -11.77 25.81
C MET A 182 8.62 -11.56 24.87
N GLU A 183 9.73 -11.04 25.39
CA GLU A 183 10.95 -10.86 24.62
C GLU A 183 11.54 -12.21 24.20
N ILE A 184 11.68 -12.42 22.90
CA ILE A 184 12.25 -13.60 22.27
C ILE A 184 13.69 -13.27 21.86
N LYS A 185 14.59 -14.24 22.04
CA LYS A 185 16.00 -14.20 21.62
C LYS A 185 16.28 -15.32 20.64
N GLN A 186 17.36 -15.20 19.89
CA GLN A 186 17.82 -16.22 18.96
C GLN A 186 19.23 -16.71 19.32
N ASP A 187 19.47 -17.99 19.13
CA ASP A 187 20.81 -18.57 19.11
C ASP A 187 20.89 -19.68 18.04
N SER A 188 21.99 -20.42 17.96
CA SER A 188 22.21 -21.47 16.96
C SER A 188 21.18 -22.62 16.97
N ARG A 189 20.34 -22.73 18.01
CA ARG A 189 19.26 -23.73 18.13
C ARG A 189 17.89 -23.17 17.74
N GLY A 190 17.79 -21.87 17.47
CA GLY A 190 16.56 -21.18 17.09
C GLY A 190 16.10 -20.11 18.10
N TYR A 191 14.83 -19.78 18.01
CA TYR A 191 14.20 -18.74 18.85
C TYR A 191 13.83 -19.30 20.22
N TYR A 192 14.11 -18.54 21.29
CA TYR A 192 13.83 -18.94 22.66
C TYR A 192 13.41 -17.79 23.57
N VAL A 193 12.66 -18.12 24.61
CA VAL A 193 12.41 -17.24 25.76
C VAL A 193 13.19 -17.73 26.96
N LYS A 194 13.53 -16.83 27.89
CA LYS A 194 14.19 -17.17 29.17
C LYS A 194 13.18 -17.21 30.29
N ASP A 195 13.23 -18.30 31.09
CA ASP A 195 12.58 -18.37 32.38
C ASP A 195 13.69 -18.66 33.40
N GLY A 196 14.12 -17.61 34.11
CA GLY A 196 15.31 -17.64 34.95
C GLY A 196 16.57 -18.01 34.15
N ARG A 197 17.17 -19.18 34.46
CA ARG A 197 18.34 -19.69 33.75
C ARG A 197 17.98 -20.64 32.61
N GLN A 198 16.71 -21.07 32.50
CA GLN A 198 16.26 -22.04 31.51
C GLN A 198 15.90 -21.33 30.19
N LYS A 199 16.29 -21.92 29.04
CA LYS A 199 15.87 -21.52 27.72
C LYS A 199 14.75 -22.43 27.25
N TRP A 200 13.65 -21.82 26.80
CA TRP A 200 12.52 -22.50 26.20
C TRP A 200 12.45 -22.13 24.73
N TYR A 201 12.77 -23.08 23.86
CA TYR A 201 12.79 -22.88 22.41
C TYR A 201 11.39 -22.97 21.83
N ILE A 202 11.03 -22.02 20.98
CA ILE A 202 9.77 -22.02 20.24
C ILE A 202 9.90 -23.08 19.14
N LYS A 203 8.98 -24.05 19.13
CA LYS A 203 8.95 -25.16 18.18
C LYS A 203 7.76 -25.12 17.24
N SER A 204 6.68 -24.48 17.65
CA SER A 204 5.52 -24.28 16.80
C SER A 204 4.70 -23.07 17.26
N VAL A 205 3.99 -22.47 16.31
CA VAL A 205 2.95 -21.46 16.58
C VAL A 205 1.70 -21.89 15.81
N ASP A 206 0.56 -22.00 16.49
CA ASP A 206 -0.72 -22.52 15.94
C ASP A 206 -0.56 -23.82 15.12
N ASN A 207 0.31 -24.72 15.61
CA ASN A 207 0.71 -26.00 15.03
C ASN A 207 1.60 -25.90 13.75
N HIS A 208 2.03 -24.73 13.33
CA HIS A 208 3.05 -24.54 12.31
C HIS A 208 4.44 -24.69 12.92
N GLU A 209 5.28 -25.54 12.35
CA GLU A 209 6.66 -25.77 12.81
C GLU A 209 7.63 -24.73 12.24
N ASP A 210 7.29 -24.10 11.11
CA ASP A 210 7.98 -22.92 10.61
C ASP A 210 7.53 -21.71 11.42
N VAL A 211 8.38 -21.29 12.35
CA VAL A 211 8.07 -20.22 13.29
C VAL A 211 8.54 -18.84 12.84
N GLU A 212 9.28 -18.76 11.72
CA GLU A 212 9.85 -17.50 11.22
C GLU A 212 8.74 -16.50 10.83
N ASP A 213 7.62 -16.99 10.32
CA ASP A 213 6.46 -16.16 9.98
C ASP A 213 5.80 -15.51 11.21
N TYR A 214 6.02 -16.06 12.41
CA TYR A 214 5.40 -15.62 13.66
C TYR A 214 6.36 -14.93 14.63
N VAL A 215 7.67 -14.97 14.36
CA VAL A 215 8.69 -14.35 15.20
C VAL A 215 9.28 -13.15 14.45
N LYS A 216 8.88 -11.97 14.85
CA LYS A 216 9.21 -10.73 14.14
C LYS A 216 10.36 -9.98 14.81
N PRO A 217 11.37 -9.52 14.05
CA PRO A 217 12.40 -8.62 14.58
C PRO A 217 11.77 -7.32 15.05
N SER A 218 12.23 -6.81 16.19
CA SER A 218 11.65 -5.66 16.85
C SER A 218 12.67 -4.91 17.72
N LEU A 219 12.23 -3.77 18.26
CA LEU A 219 12.90 -3.03 19.33
C LEU A 219 12.04 -3.09 20.60
N ASN A 220 12.65 -3.41 21.74
CA ASN A 220 11.96 -3.29 23.02
C ASN A 220 11.86 -1.82 23.48
N ALA A 221 11.16 -1.56 24.57
CA ALA A 221 10.96 -0.20 25.10
C ALA A 221 12.28 0.53 25.46
N ASP A 222 13.35 -0.22 25.76
CA ASP A 222 14.67 0.35 25.99
C ASP A 222 15.47 0.59 24.69
N GLY A 223 14.88 0.35 23.51
CA GLY A 223 15.55 0.48 22.22
C GLY A 223 16.56 -0.65 21.94
N LYS A 224 16.40 -1.84 22.50
CA LYS A 224 17.27 -2.98 22.22
C LYS A 224 16.63 -3.90 21.19
N LEU A 225 17.43 -4.38 20.24
CA LEU A 225 16.99 -5.37 19.26
C LEU A 225 16.60 -6.68 19.97
N CYS A 226 15.43 -7.16 19.62
CA CYS A 226 14.83 -8.40 20.13
C CYS A 226 13.87 -8.97 19.09
N TYR A 227 13.19 -10.04 19.44
CA TYR A 227 12.06 -10.56 18.64
C TYR A 227 10.81 -10.58 19.51
N TYR A 228 9.66 -10.43 18.87
CA TYR A 228 8.35 -10.62 19.49
C TYR A 228 7.49 -11.55 18.63
N LEU A 229 6.48 -12.16 19.25
CA LEU A 229 5.43 -12.84 18.49
C LEU A 229 4.59 -11.82 17.73
N GLY A 230 4.33 -12.13 16.47
CA GLY A 230 3.45 -11.31 15.64
C GLY A 230 3.01 -12.05 14.38
N VAL A 231 1.78 -11.81 13.96
CA VAL A 231 1.21 -12.34 12.72
C VAL A 231 0.46 -11.26 11.98
N LEU A 232 0.60 -11.25 10.66
CA LEU A 232 -0.15 -10.40 9.75
C LEU A 232 -1.25 -11.24 9.12
N ASP A 233 -2.51 -10.98 9.44
CA ASP A 233 -3.64 -11.79 9.00
C ASP A 233 -4.90 -10.94 8.77
N THR A 234 -5.76 -11.42 7.89
CA THR A 234 -7.11 -10.89 7.68
C THR A 234 -8.09 -11.35 8.75
N GLN A 235 -7.78 -12.44 9.47
CA GLN A 235 -8.58 -12.97 10.56
C GLN A 235 -8.14 -12.37 11.89
N SER A 236 -9.13 -12.13 12.77
CA SER A 236 -8.85 -11.59 14.10
C SER A 236 -8.21 -12.62 15.02
N HIS A 237 -7.10 -12.26 15.63
CA HIS A 237 -6.40 -13.06 16.61
C HIS A 237 -6.45 -12.41 18.00
N ILE A 238 -6.82 -13.19 19.02
CA ILE A 238 -6.73 -12.77 20.43
C ILE A 238 -5.59 -13.47 21.18
N GLN A 239 -5.13 -14.60 20.63
CA GLN A 239 -4.02 -15.40 21.14
C GLN A 239 -3.40 -16.25 20.03
N LEU A 240 -2.15 -16.64 20.21
CA LEU A 240 -1.43 -17.63 19.41
C LEU A 240 -1.02 -18.80 20.33
N ASN A 241 -1.20 -20.05 19.89
CA ASN A 241 -0.83 -21.22 20.66
C ASN A 241 0.61 -21.59 20.40
N VAL A 242 1.50 -21.34 21.37
CA VAL A 242 2.95 -21.51 21.19
C VAL A 242 3.40 -22.81 21.84
N GLY A 243 4.08 -23.64 21.06
CA GLY A 243 4.76 -24.84 21.52
C GLY A 243 6.20 -24.53 21.93
N PHE A 244 6.54 -24.87 23.16
CA PHE A 244 7.88 -24.67 23.74
C PHE A 244 8.56 -25.98 24.06
N GLN A 245 9.88 -26.04 23.86
CA GLN A 245 10.72 -27.16 24.22
C GLN A 245 11.96 -26.72 24.99
N SER A 246 12.29 -27.42 26.08
CA SER A 246 13.54 -27.30 26.82
C SER A 246 13.99 -28.65 27.30
N ASP A 247 15.18 -29.09 26.87
CA ASP A 247 15.73 -30.44 27.14
C ASP A 247 14.70 -31.53 26.76
N ASN A 248 14.19 -32.26 27.78
CA ASN A 248 13.18 -33.33 27.57
C ASN A 248 11.75 -32.91 27.91
N LYS A 249 11.50 -31.63 28.09
CA LYS A 249 10.18 -31.06 28.46
C LYS A 249 9.60 -30.28 27.28
N GLU A 250 8.33 -30.54 27.05
CA GLU A 250 7.54 -29.79 26.04
C GLU A 250 6.23 -29.37 26.67
N TYR A 251 5.75 -28.18 26.28
CA TYR A 251 4.41 -27.72 26.61
C TYR A 251 3.88 -26.76 25.55
N LYS A 252 2.57 -26.64 25.45
CA LYS A 252 1.88 -25.63 24.62
C LYS A 252 1.10 -24.71 25.53
N THR A 253 1.09 -23.41 25.19
CA THR A 253 0.33 -22.42 25.94
C THR A 253 -0.16 -21.32 25.00
N PRO A 254 -1.38 -20.80 25.22
CA PRO A 254 -1.86 -19.62 24.48
C PRO A 254 -1.11 -18.37 24.98
N ILE A 255 -0.58 -17.61 24.04
CA ILE A 255 0.02 -16.30 24.25
C ILE A 255 -0.94 -15.25 23.70
N LYS A 256 -1.40 -14.36 24.58
CA LYS A 256 -2.30 -13.26 24.17
C LYS A 256 -1.60 -12.32 23.21
N VAL A 257 -2.28 -11.96 22.13
CA VAL A 257 -1.86 -10.93 21.18
C VAL A 257 -2.86 -9.78 21.12
N SER A 258 -2.43 -8.63 20.67
CA SER A 258 -3.25 -7.44 20.49
C SER A 258 -3.09 -6.94 19.06
N ARG A 259 -4.17 -6.46 18.45
CA ARG A 259 -4.14 -5.77 17.16
C ARG A 259 -3.30 -4.49 17.28
N SER A 260 -2.44 -4.24 16.32
CA SER A 260 -1.72 -2.97 16.22
C SER A 260 -2.68 -1.79 16.10
N LYS A 261 -2.22 -0.63 16.57
CA LYS A 261 -3.02 0.61 16.51
C LYS A 261 -2.29 1.59 15.62
N PRO A 262 -2.74 1.76 14.36
CA PRO A 262 -2.15 2.76 13.49
C PRO A 262 -2.38 4.16 14.03
N GLN A 263 -1.49 5.08 13.69
CA GLN A 263 -1.58 6.48 14.08
C GLN A 263 -2.75 7.16 13.37
N ILE A 264 -3.43 8.03 14.07
CA ILE A 264 -4.50 8.88 13.50
C ILE A 264 -4.00 10.32 13.54
N ASN A 265 -3.75 10.87 12.37
CA ASN A 265 -3.23 12.22 12.21
C ASN A 265 -4.40 13.21 12.10
N GLN A 266 -4.36 14.29 12.91
CA GLN A 266 -5.39 15.32 12.97
C GLN A 266 -4.79 16.73 12.94
N SER A 267 -3.50 16.86 12.66
CA SER A 267 -2.81 18.14 12.71
C SER A 267 -3.27 19.09 11.59
N GLU A 268 -3.27 20.38 11.88
CA GLU A 268 -3.52 21.41 10.87
C GLU A 268 -2.40 21.42 9.81
N ASN A 269 -1.14 21.34 10.26
CA ASN A 269 0.01 21.21 9.38
C ASN A 269 0.31 19.74 9.13
N ALA A 270 0.35 19.33 7.86
CA ALA A 270 0.73 17.98 7.49
C ALA A 270 2.23 17.73 7.66
N TYR A 271 3.04 18.73 7.51
CA TYR A 271 4.49 18.68 7.57
C TYR A 271 5.04 19.20 8.88
N SER A 272 6.04 18.52 9.42
CA SER A 272 6.88 19.05 10.48
C SER A 272 8.34 18.57 10.33
N TYR A 273 9.25 19.44 10.72
CA TYR A 273 10.68 19.16 10.81
C TYR A 273 11.18 19.50 12.21
N GLN A 274 11.87 18.56 12.83
CA GLN A 274 12.50 18.77 14.12
C GLN A 274 13.84 18.05 14.20
N THR A 275 14.70 18.47 15.11
CA THR A 275 15.96 17.78 15.39
C THR A 275 15.90 17.22 16.82
N ILE A 276 15.99 15.92 16.98
CA ILE A 276 16.00 15.23 18.26
C ILE A 276 17.35 14.55 18.42
N ASP A 277 18.07 14.84 19.48
CA ASP A 277 19.42 14.33 19.76
C ASP A 277 20.37 14.43 18.55
N LYS A 278 20.32 15.55 17.82
CA LYS A 278 21.03 15.86 16.58
C LYS A 278 20.58 15.05 15.35
N ILE A 279 19.51 14.30 15.43
CA ILE A 279 18.95 13.53 14.33
C ILE A 279 17.78 14.31 13.72
N PRO A 280 17.82 14.64 12.43
CA PRO A 280 16.67 15.18 11.71
C PRO A 280 15.50 14.20 11.73
N VAL A 281 14.32 14.66 12.11
CA VAL A 281 13.06 13.92 12.06
C VAL A 281 12.08 14.73 11.24
N ILE A 282 11.65 14.15 10.13
CA ILE A 282 10.63 14.70 9.25
C ILE A 282 9.37 13.89 9.45
N THR A 283 8.25 14.58 9.68
CA THR A 283 6.92 13.94 9.70
C THR A 283 6.08 14.51 8.56
N MET A 284 5.43 13.63 7.81
CA MET A 284 4.46 14.00 6.79
C MET A 284 3.17 13.22 7.01
N GLU A 285 2.10 13.93 7.41
CA GLU A 285 0.85 13.32 7.86
C GLU A 285 -0.17 13.07 6.73
N ARG A 286 -0.02 13.74 5.58
CA ARG A 286 -0.89 13.58 4.39
C ARG A 286 -0.20 14.16 3.14
N MET A 287 -0.53 13.63 1.98
CA MET A 287 0.02 14.06 0.69
C MET A 287 -1.00 14.87 -0.13
N TYR A 288 -1.87 15.65 0.52
CA TYR A 288 -2.81 16.54 -0.17
C TYR A 288 -2.90 17.88 0.53
N LYS A 289 -3.18 18.94 -0.25
CA LYS A 289 -3.41 20.30 0.25
C LYS A 289 -4.85 20.46 0.74
N LYS A 290 -5.05 20.99 1.93
CA LYS A 290 -6.38 21.38 2.41
C LYS A 290 -6.95 22.59 1.66
N ASN A 291 -6.09 23.48 1.19
CA ASN A 291 -6.44 24.67 0.43
C ASN A 291 -5.18 25.27 -0.23
N SER A 292 -5.35 26.33 -1.02
CA SER A 292 -4.24 26.99 -1.75
C SER A 292 -3.19 27.68 -0.86
N LYS A 293 -3.40 27.79 0.45
CA LYS A 293 -2.41 28.31 1.42
C LYS A 293 -1.72 27.21 2.20
N ASP A 294 -2.03 25.95 1.94
CA ASP A 294 -1.35 24.81 2.52
C ASP A 294 -0.10 24.49 1.68
N TYR A 295 1.07 24.81 2.21
CA TYR A 295 2.37 24.56 1.59
C TYR A 295 3.07 23.32 2.15
N SER A 296 2.37 22.48 2.89
CA SER A 296 2.96 21.32 3.58
C SER A 296 3.67 20.37 2.63
N ILE A 297 3.16 20.16 1.41
CA ILE A 297 3.80 19.26 0.44
C ILE A 297 5.07 19.90 -0.12
N GLU A 298 5.07 21.18 -0.46
CA GLU A 298 6.25 21.89 -0.93
C GLU A 298 7.34 21.93 0.15
N GLU A 299 6.98 22.22 1.41
CA GLU A 299 7.93 22.18 2.53
C GLU A 299 8.48 20.78 2.74
N PHE A 300 7.63 19.76 2.59
CA PHE A 300 8.05 18.36 2.62
C PHE A 300 9.04 18.05 1.51
N THR A 301 8.76 18.41 0.26
CA THR A 301 9.68 18.13 -0.87
C THR A 301 11.03 18.82 -0.70
N GLU A 302 11.05 20.05 -0.17
CA GLU A 302 12.29 20.77 0.12
C GLU A 302 13.09 20.16 1.29
N SER A 303 12.43 19.50 2.24
CA SER A 303 13.08 18.84 3.37
C SER A 303 14.06 17.75 2.93
N ALA A 304 13.82 17.13 1.79
CA ALA A 304 14.70 16.13 1.19
C ALA A 304 16.11 16.68 0.93
N ASN A 305 16.21 17.92 0.43
CA ASN A 305 17.47 18.61 0.20
C ASN A 305 18.25 18.83 1.52
N ILE A 306 17.51 19.11 2.62
CA ILE A 306 18.10 19.35 3.94
C ILE A 306 18.77 18.10 4.50
N ILE A 307 18.15 16.92 4.25
CA ILE A 307 18.66 15.67 4.81
C ILE A 307 19.53 14.84 3.87
N SER A 308 19.61 15.16 2.59
CA SER A 308 20.29 14.35 1.57
C SER A 308 21.80 14.12 1.83
N ASP A 309 22.45 15.02 2.57
CA ASP A 309 23.86 14.94 2.96
C ASP A 309 24.08 14.67 4.47
N GLN A 310 23.04 14.32 5.21
CA GLN A 310 23.15 13.95 6.63
C GLN A 310 23.66 12.51 6.79
N ASN A 311 24.27 12.20 7.94
CA ASN A 311 24.69 10.83 8.23
C ASN A 311 23.49 9.90 8.46
N LEU A 312 22.44 10.43 9.12
CA LEU A 312 21.22 9.71 9.49
C LEU A 312 20.05 10.69 9.55
N ALA A 313 18.88 10.25 9.11
CA ALA A 313 17.61 10.95 9.28
C ALA A 313 16.46 9.96 9.52
N ILE A 314 15.37 10.46 10.08
CA ILE A 314 14.14 9.72 10.28
C ILE A 314 13.03 10.39 9.47
N LEU A 315 12.28 9.60 8.70
CA LEU A 315 11.07 10.01 7.98
C LEU A 315 9.87 9.27 8.58
N ASP A 316 8.96 10.01 9.19
CA ASP A 316 7.75 9.45 9.80
C ASP A 316 6.55 9.65 8.87
N LEU A 317 6.08 8.55 8.29
CA LEU A 317 4.91 8.47 7.41
C LEU A 317 3.72 7.77 8.08
N ARG A 318 3.80 7.48 9.38
CA ARG A 318 2.70 6.82 10.09
C ARG A 318 1.43 7.67 10.04
N GLY A 319 0.30 7.02 9.78
CA GLY A 319 -1.00 7.68 9.67
C GLY A 319 -1.18 8.51 8.38
N ASN A 320 -0.24 8.47 7.43
CA ASN A 320 -0.35 9.18 6.17
C ASN A 320 -1.14 8.37 5.15
N MET A 321 -2.40 8.69 4.96
CA MET A 321 -3.31 8.01 4.04
C MET A 321 -3.12 8.39 2.55
N GLY A 322 -2.02 9.07 2.22
CA GLY A 322 -1.69 9.42 0.84
C GLY A 322 -2.26 10.76 0.37
N GLY A 323 -2.50 10.86 -0.91
CA GLY A 323 -2.99 12.05 -1.61
C GLY A 323 -2.39 12.18 -3.02
N GLN A 324 -1.59 13.20 -3.26
CA GLN A 324 -1.02 13.55 -4.56
C GLN A 324 0.37 12.93 -4.75
N ASP A 325 0.58 12.18 -5.82
CA ASP A 325 1.84 11.46 -6.08
C ASP A 325 3.03 12.37 -6.45
N TRP A 326 2.80 13.59 -6.91
CA TRP A 326 3.90 14.49 -7.22
C TRP A 326 4.79 14.81 -6.00
N GLY A 327 4.21 14.83 -4.78
CA GLY A 327 4.98 15.05 -3.56
C GLY A 327 6.05 13.98 -3.32
N PRO A 328 5.70 12.68 -3.28
CA PRO A 328 6.66 11.58 -3.30
C PRO A 328 7.72 11.65 -4.38
N ASP A 329 7.33 11.94 -5.61
CA ASP A 329 8.23 11.97 -6.76
C ASP A 329 9.29 13.07 -6.62
N VAL A 330 8.86 14.30 -6.34
CA VAL A 330 9.76 15.44 -6.15
C VAL A 330 10.63 15.25 -4.91
N TRP A 331 10.08 14.72 -3.81
CA TRP A 331 10.86 14.43 -2.60
C TRP A 331 11.99 13.44 -2.91
N PHE A 332 11.68 12.35 -3.64
CA PHE A 332 12.68 11.35 -3.99
C PHE A 332 13.77 11.90 -4.90
N GLN A 333 13.42 12.71 -5.91
CA GLN A 333 14.36 13.41 -6.77
C GLN A 333 15.30 14.32 -5.97
N ASN A 334 14.75 15.14 -5.07
CA ASN A 334 15.51 16.04 -4.21
C ASN A 334 16.43 15.25 -3.26
N PHE A 335 15.97 14.12 -2.71
CA PHE A 335 16.75 13.30 -1.79
C PHE A 335 17.91 12.57 -2.47
N THR A 336 17.70 12.06 -3.67
CA THR A 336 18.73 11.31 -4.42
C THR A 336 19.60 12.20 -5.30
N GLY A 337 19.13 13.37 -5.69
CA GLY A 337 19.72 14.22 -6.73
C GLY A 337 19.58 13.62 -8.14
N ASP A 338 18.74 12.60 -8.32
CA ASP A 338 18.48 11.93 -9.60
C ASP A 338 17.10 12.35 -10.12
N SER A 339 17.03 12.90 -11.32
CA SER A 339 15.76 13.29 -11.96
C SER A 339 14.90 12.11 -12.39
N GLN A 340 15.47 10.89 -12.43
CA GLN A 340 14.73 9.69 -12.78
C GLN A 340 14.20 9.01 -11.52
N ILE A 341 12.89 8.97 -11.39
CA ILE A 341 12.21 8.21 -10.33
C ILE A 341 12.03 6.74 -10.73
N PRO A 342 11.97 5.82 -9.78
CA PRO A 342 11.54 4.44 -10.02
C PRO A 342 10.10 4.43 -10.58
N GLN A 343 9.86 3.64 -11.62
CA GLN A 343 8.54 3.53 -12.23
C GLN A 343 8.05 2.09 -12.19
N LEU A 344 6.82 1.90 -11.75
CA LEU A 344 6.14 0.60 -11.81
C LEU A 344 5.66 0.30 -13.22
N SER A 345 5.47 -0.99 -13.51
CA SER A 345 4.68 -1.36 -14.68
C SER A 345 3.22 -1.01 -14.44
N THR A 346 2.61 -0.30 -15.39
CA THR A 346 1.21 0.14 -15.26
C THR A 346 0.39 -0.27 -16.47
N LEU A 347 -0.89 -0.52 -16.22
CA LEU A 347 -1.89 -0.80 -17.23
C LEU A 347 -3.04 0.19 -17.06
N LYS A 348 -3.13 1.18 -17.97
CA LYS A 348 -4.13 2.25 -17.94
C LYS A 348 -5.21 2.04 -18.98
N LEU A 349 -6.46 2.18 -18.59
CA LEU A 349 -7.61 2.23 -19.49
C LEU A 349 -7.97 3.68 -19.79
N SER A 350 -7.45 4.20 -20.90
CA SER A 350 -7.88 5.51 -21.41
C SER A 350 -9.23 5.36 -22.08
N SER A 351 -10.29 5.85 -21.46
CA SER A 351 -11.66 5.76 -21.93
C SER A 351 -12.27 7.14 -22.15
N LYS A 352 -13.33 7.22 -22.96
CA LYS A 352 -14.10 8.46 -23.12
C LYS A 352 -14.66 8.99 -21.79
N ILE A 353 -15.05 8.07 -20.90
CA ILE A 353 -15.54 8.39 -19.55
C ILE A 353 -14.39 8.97 -18.72
N GLY A 354 -13.21 8.31 -18.75
CA GLY A 354 -12.03 8.74 -18.00
C GLY A 354 -11.47 10.09 -18.44
N ILE A 355 -11.57 10.44 -19.71
CA ILE A 355 -11.16 11.75 -20.24
C ILE A 355 -11.97 12.87 -19.60
N HIS A 356 -13.27 12.66 -19.45
CA HIS A 356 -14.13 13.66 -18.79
C HIS A 356 -13.70 13.91 -17.35
N GLU A 357 -13.51 12.86 -16.55
CA GLU A 357 -13.04 12.97 -15.17
C GLU A 357 -11.66 13.62 -15.08
N LEU A 358 -10.73 13.27 -15.96
CA LEU A 358 -9.40 13.89 -15.99
C LEU A 358 -9.48 15.40 -16.30
N MET A 359 -10.43 15.80 -17.15
CA MET A 359 -10.68 17.22 -17.44
C MET A 359 -11.21 17.97 -16.22
N GLU A 360 -12.12 17.37 -15.45
CA GLU A 360 -12.65 17.96 -14.20
C GLU A 360 -11.54 18.08 -13.13
N ILE A 361 -10.69 17.07 -12.99
CA ILE A 361 -9.51 17.13 -12.12
C ILE A 361 -8.60 18.30 -12.51
N TYR A 362 -8.27 18.42 -13.81
CA TYR A 362 -7.45 19.52 -14.34
C TYR A 362 -8.05 20.89 -14.06
N GLN A 363 -9.34 21.07 -14.36
CA GLN A 363 -10.03 22.35 -14.15
C GLN A 363 -10.08 22.73 -12.66
N THR A 364 -10.37 21.75 -11.79
CA THR A 364 -10.44 21.95 -10.32
C THR A 364 -9.06 22.28 -9.77
N ALA A 365 -8.03 21.53 -10.15
CA ALA A 365 -6.66 21.75 -9.70
C ALA A 365 -6.15 23.13 -10.13
N LYS A 366 -6.41 23.52 -11.39
CA LYS A 366 -6.05 24.83 -11.94
C LYS A 366 -6.79 25.98 -11.24
N LYS A 367 -8.08 25.84 -11.01
CA LYS A 367 -8.92 26.85 -10.36
C LYS A 367 -8.50 27.11 -8.91
N HIS A 368 -8.14 26.06 -8.18
CA HIS A 368 -7.84 26.12 -6.76
C HIS A 368 -6.34 26.09 -6.45
N ALA A 369 -5.47 26.12 -7.47
CA ALA A 369 -4.01 26.05 -7.33
C ALA A 369 -3.56 24.85 -6.44
N LEU A 370 -4.14 23.67 -6.70
CA LEU A 370 -3.88 22.47 -5.90
C LEU A 370 -2.61 21.74 -6.33
N PHE A 371 -2.22 21.90 -7.60
CA PHE A 371 -1.05 21.26 -8.18
C PHE A 371 0.00 22.32 -8.57
N PRO A 372 1.30 21.97 -8.56
CA PRO A 372 2.33 22.83 -9.11
C PRO A 372 2.19 22.98 -10.65
N PRO A 373 2.76 24.05 -11.24
CA PRO A 373 2.62 24.31 -12.69
C PRO A 373 3.07 23.15 -13.59
N GLU A 374 4.11 22.42 -13.17
CA GLU A 374 4.67 21.28 -13.89
C GLU A 374 3.66 20.12 -13.99
N GLU A 375 2.96 19.84 -12.90
CA GLU A 375 1.91 18.81 -12.86
C GLU A 375 0.70 19.21 -13.71
N LEU A 376 0.31 20.48 -13.66
CA LEU A 376 -0.77 20.98 -14.56
C LEU A 376 -0.39 20.84 -16.02
N LEU A 377 0.88 21.07 -16.38
CA LEU A 377 1.36 20.87 -17.76
C LEU A 377 1.36 19.39 -18.15
N GLN A 378 1.66 18.48 -17.24
CA GLN A 378 1.58 17.03 -17.49
C GLN A 378 0.15 16.58 -17.74
N LEU A 379 -0.80 17.01 -16.90
CA LEU A 379 -2.23 16.73 -17.08
C LEU A 379 -2.76 17.32 -18.41
N GLU A 380 -2.34 18.53 -18.78
CA GLU A 380 -2.72 19.15 -20.05
C GLU A 380 -2.14 18.38 -21.24
N ALA A 381 -0.90 17.89 -21.13
CA ALA A 381 -0.27 17.05 -22.15
C ALA A 381 -0.98 15.69 -22.26
N GLU A 382 -1.35 15.09 -21.15
CA GLU A 382 -2.12 13.84 -21.11
C GLU A 382 -3.47 14.03 -21.80
N LEU A 383 -4.26 15.02 -21.39
CA LEU A 383 -5.54 15.36 -22.03
C LEU A 383 -5.40 15.61 -23.54
N SER A 384 -4.30 16.27 -23.95
CA SER A 384 -4.05 16.56 -25.38
C SER A 384 -3.62 15.34 -26.18
N SER A 385 -3.07 14.31 -25.53
CA SER A 385 -2.59 13.08 -26.15
C SER A 385 -3.67 12.02 -26.35
N VAL A 386 -4.78 12.14 -25.64
CA VAL A 386 -5.86 11.16 -25.66
C VAL A 386 -6.75 11.39 -26.90
N ASP A 387 -7.02 10.32 -27.64
CA ASP A 387 -8.04 10.32 -28.71
C ASP A 387 -9.43 10.13 -28.08
N PRO A 388 -10.26 11.19 -28.00
CA PRO A 388 -11.56 11.08 -27.33
C PRO A 388 -12.55 10.18 -28.08
N THR A 389 -12.17 9.67 -29.25
CA THR A 389 -13.01 8.77 -30.05
C THR A 389 -12.73 7.29 -29.79
N LYS A 390 -11.68 6.97 -29.00
CA LYS A 390 -11.24 5.58 -28.78
C LYS A 390 -11.04 5.29 -27.29
N ASN A 391 -11.41 4.09 -26.90
CA ASN A 391 -10.90 3.51 -25.67
C ASN A 391 -9.60 2.77 -25.98
N LEU A 392 -8.56 2.96 -25.19
CA LEU A 392 -7.24 2.37 -25.41
C LEU A 392 -6.66 1.84 -24.12
N TRP A 393 -6.12 0.62 -24.19
CA TRP A 393 -5.23 0.14 -23.15
C TRP A 393 -3.82 0.65 -23.40
N ILE A 394 -3.24 1.32 -22.40
CA ILE A 394 -1.89 1.84 -22.42
C ILE A 394 -1.09 1.06 -21.39
N PHE A 395 -0.12 0.25 -21.86
CA PHE A 395 0.83 -0.41 -20.99
C PHE A 395 2.12 0.39 -20.96
N THR A 396 2.58 0.72 -19.74
CA THR A 396 3.90 1.31 -19.51
C THR A 396 4.73 0.29 -18.75
N GLU A 397 5.85 -0.15 -19.35
CA GLU A 397 6.79 -1.04 -18.69
C GLU A 397 7.55 -0.30 -17.59
N GLY A 398 7.58 -0.88 -16.42
CA GLY A 398 8.25 -0.32 -15.26
C GLY A 398 9.75 -0.25 -15.41
N LYS A 399 10.37 0.68 -14.71
CA LYS A 399 11.80 0.83 -14.62
C LYS A 399 12.21 0.98 -13.16
N MET A 400 12.39 -0.15 -12.50
CA MET A 400 12.85 -0.23 -11.12
C MET A 400 14.34 -0.53 -11.10
N GLU A 401 15.17 0.44 -10.74
CA GLU A 401 16.62 0.28 -10.66
C GLU A 401 17.10 0.66 -9.27
N GLN A 402 18.11 -0.07 -8.77
CA GLN A 402 18.73 0.29 -7.50
C GLN A 402 19.41 1.66 -7.59
N LYS A 403 18.93 2.57 -6.76
CA LYS A 403 19.46 3.94 -6.67
C LYS A 403 20.45 4.07 -5.50
N LYS A 404 21.22 5.14 -5.51
CA LYS A 404 22.20 5.44 -4.46
C LYS A 404 21.76 6.68 -3.69
N ASN A 405 21.93 6.64 -2.40
CA ASN A 405 21.81 7.78 -1.49
C ASN A 405 22.97 7.75 -0.49
N LYS A 406 23.30 8.87 0.10
CA LYS A 406 24.36 8.99 1.09
C LYS A 406 23.82 8.81 2.51
N THR A 407 22.67 9.41 2.76
CA THR A 407 22.04 9.44 4.08
C THR A 407 21.42 8.08 4.41
N LYS A 408 21.73 7.58 5.61
CA LYS A 408 20.94 6.47 6.18
C LYS A 408 19.58 6.99 6.57
N LEU A 409 18.52 6.39 6.05
CA LEU A 409 17.16 6.83 6.29
C LEU A 409 16.37 5.74 7.02
N ILE A 410 15.86 6.05 8.20
CA ILE A 410 14.87 5.23 8.89
C ILE A 410 13.49 5.77 8.52
N VAL A 411 12.63 4.90 7.99
CA VAL A 411 11.27 5.25 7.60
C VAL A 411 10.29 4.58 8.56
N LEU A 412 9.47 5.38 9.23
CA LEU A 412 8.41 4.87 10.09
C LEU A 412 7.11 4.78 9.28
N MET A 413 6.44 3.65 9.38
CA MET A 413 5.19 3.37 8.66
C MET A 413 4.22 2.54 9.52
N ASP A 414 2.94 2.57 9.17
CA ASP A 414 1.92 1.78 9.86
C ASP A 414 0.72 1.45 8.94
N GLY A 415 -0.31 0.76 9.47
CA GLY A 415 -1.49 0.33 8.73
C GLY A 415 -2.34 1.45 8.12
N ASN A 416 -2.09 2.71 8.48
CA ASN A 416 -2.70 3.89 7.86
C ASN A 416 -1.77 4.59 6.85
N THR A 417 -0.55 4.09 6.63
CA THR A 417 0.32 4.56 5.55
C THR A 417 -0.21 3.97 4.24
N ALA A 418 -0.72 4.81 3.33
CA ALA A 418 -1.49 4.36 2.17
C ALA A 418 -1.25 5.19 0.90
N SER A 419 -1.55 4.63 -0.27
CA SER A 419 -1.64 5.32 -1.58
C SER A 419 -0.34 6.11 -1.87
N ALA A 420 -0.37 7.42 -2.12
CA ALA A 420 0.82 8.22 -2.40
C ALA A 420 1.95 8.09 -1.34
N ALA A 421 1.63 7.80 -0.08
CA ALA A 421 2.66 7.48 0.91
C ALA A 421 3.32 6.11 0.62
N GLU A 422 2.57 5.14 0.09
CA GLU A 422 3.11 3.87 -0.38
C GLU A 422 3.92 4.04 -1.68
N SER A 423 3.57 5.02 -2.55
CA SER A 423 4.39 5.40 -3.70
C SER A 423 5.79 5.84 -3.24
N LEU A 424 5.88 6.68 -2.19
CA LEU A 424 7.17 7.06 -1.62
C LEU A 424 7.92 5.86 -1.04
N ILE A 425 7.25 4.95 -0.32
CA ILE A 425 7.87 3.72 0.20
C ILE A 425 8.40 2.86 -0.95
N SER A 426 7.64 2.71 -2.04
CA SER A 426 8.08 2.00 -3.25
C SER A 426 9.38 2.61 -3.83
N HIS A 427 9.44 3.94 -3.96
CA HIS A 427 10.65 4.62 -4.41
C HIS A 427 11.82 4.39 -3.44
N LEU A 428 11.61 4.56 -2.14
CA LEU A 428 12.62 4.38 -1.11
C LEU A 428 13.12 2.94 -1.01
N ASN A 429 12.28 1.95 -1.35
CA ASN A 429 12.69 0.54 -1.36
C ASN A 429 13.77 0.25 -2.42
N THR A 430 13.94 1.11 -3.43
CA THR A 430 15.05 1.01 -4.39
C THR A 430 16.40 1.47 -3.83
N LEU A 431 16.43 2.06 -2.64
CA LEU A 431 17.65 2.58 -2.00
C LEU A 431 18.29 1.55 -1.06
N LYS A 432 19.64 1.52 -1.04
CA LYS A 432 20.38 0.61 -0.16
C LYS A 432 20.46 1.08 1.30
N ASN A 433 20.38 2.38 1.54
CA ASN A 433 20.57 2.95 2.88
C ASN A 433 19.21 3.35 3.49
N VAL A 434 18.21 2.45 3.40
CA VAL A 434 16.87 2.67 3.98
C VAL A 434 16.46 1.46 4.80
N VAL A 435 15.90 1.70 5.98
CA VAL A 435 15.31 0.69 6.87
C VAL A 435 13.90 1.12 7.22
N PHE A 436 12.94 0.22 7.06
CA PHE A 436 11.53 0.45 7.36
C PHE A 436 11.18 -0.13 8.74
N ILE A 437 10.54 0.69 9.59
CA ILE A 437 10.20 0.32 10.97
C ILE A 437 8.74 0.66 11.27
N GLY A 438 8.04 -0.25 11.93
CA GLY A 438 6.64 -0.05 12.33
C GLY A 438 5.78 -1.28 12.06
N THR A 439 4.67 -1.13 11.37
CA THR A 439 3.84 -2.26 10.90
C THR A 439 3.71 -2.23 9.37
N ASN A 440 3.01 -3.22 8.81
CA ASN A 440 2.65 -3.18 7.39
C ASN A 440 1.89 -1.88 7.05
N THR A 441 2.03 -1.43 5.80
CA THR A 441 1.21 -0.35 5.26
C THR A 441 -0.21 -0.84 4.93
N SER A 442 -1.06 0.03 4.43
CA SER A 442 -2.46 -0.31 4.14
C SER A 442 -2.63 -1.33 3.01
N GLY A 443 -1.74 -1.30 2.00
CA GLY A 443 -1.95 -2.03 0.75
C GLY A 443 -3.03 -1.38 -0.10
N CYS A 444 -2.95 -0.09 -0.29
CA CYS A 444 -3.81 0.72 -1.14
C CYS A 444 -2.99 1.20 -2.34
N PHE A 445 -2.59 0.26 -3.22
CA PHE A 445 -1.53 0.53 -4.18
C PHE A 445 -1.75 -0.07 -5.58
N LEU A 446 -2.67 -1.03 -5.72
CA LEU A 446 -2.93 -1.71 -6.99
C LEU A 446 -3.54 -0.78 -8.02
N SER A 447 -4.51 0.04 -7.64
CA SER A 447 -5.17 0.99 -8.55
C SER A 447 -4.96 2.44 -8.11
N ASN A 448 -5.34 3.39 -8.97
CA ASN A 448 -5.47 4.80 -8.61
C ASN A 448 -6.92 5.14 -8.21
N ALA A 449 -7.13 6.35 -7.71
CA ALA A 449 -8.45 6.85 -7.27
C ALA A 449 -8.96 8.00 -8.15
N ASN A 450 -8.70 7.94 -9.46
CA ASN A 450 -8.95 9.07 -10.36
C ASN A 450 -10.38 9.15 -10.88
N MET A 451 -11.17 8.06 -10.71
CA MET A 451 -12.48 7.96 -11.31
C MET A 451 -13.58 8.01 -10.26
N LYS A 452 -14.65 8.70 -10.60
CA LYS A 452 -15.84 8.83 -9.77
C LYS A 452 -17.09 8.85 -10.64
N CYS A 453 -18.14 8.16 -10.25
CA CYS A 453 -19.46 8.34 -10.83
C CYS A 453 -20.51 8.42 -9.73
N ILE A 454 -21.62 9.09 -10.03
CA ILE A 454 -22.79 9.20 -9.17
C ILE A 454 -23.96 8.58 -9.93
N LEU A 455 -24.63 7.62 -9.29
CA LEU A 455 -25.78 6.96 -9.91
C LEU A 455 -26.93 7.97 -10.11
N PRO A 456 -27.52 8.04 -11.33
CA PRO A 456 -28.38 9.15 -11.72
C PRO A 456 -29.66 9.31 -10.89
N ASN A 457 -30.22 8.22 -10.35
CA ASN A 457 -31.47 8.25 -9.62
C ASN A 457 -31.29 8.17 -8.10
N SER A 458 -30.38 7.31 -7.60
CA SER A 458 -30.15 7.10 -6.16
C SER A 458 -29.09 8.04 -5.58
N GLU A 459 -28.31 8.74 -6.41
CA GLU A 459 -27.15 9.54 -5.97
C GLU A 459 -26.15 8.72 -5.12
N ILE A 460 -26.05 7.41 -5.32
CA ILE A 460 -24.98 6.59 -4.73
C ILE A 460 -23.69 6.89 -5.47
N GLU A 461 -22.65 7.25 -4.73
CA GLU A 461 -21.33 7.56 -5.26
C GLU A 461 -20.49 6.29 -5.39
N ILE A 462 -19.81 6.12 -6.53
CA ILE A 462 -18.85 5.04 -6.78
C ILE A 462 -17.51 5.67 -7.13
N SER A 463 -16.45 5.28 -6.41
CA SER A 463 -15.07 5.64 -6.74
C SER A 463 -14.31 4.41 -7.21
N TYR A 464 -13.44 4.56 -8.23
CA TYR A 464 -12.67 3.46 -8.81
C TYR A 464 -11.43 3.99 -9.55
N GLY A 465 -10.59 3.10 -10.06
CA GLY A 465 -9.37 3.45 -10.77
C GLY A 465 -9.42 3.17 -12.27
N ASP A 466 -8.79 4.02 -13.06
CA ASP A 466 -8.57 3.82 -14.50
C ASP A 466 -7.18 3.18 -14.81
N GLN A 467 -6.37 2.91 -13.78
CA GLN A 467 -5.04 2.36 -13.91
C GLN A 467 -4.78 1.28 -12.85
N LEU A 468 -4.09 0.22 -13.25
CA LEU A 468 -3.49 -0.77 -12.36
C LEU A 468 -1.97 -0.60 -12.35
N SER A 469 -1.37 -0.75 -11.16
CA SER A 469 0.08 -0.69 -10.92
C SER A 469 0.56 -2.03 -10.37
N PHE A 470 1.63 -2.57 -10.94
CA PHE A 470 2.10 -3.92 -10.63
C PHE A 470 3.46 -3.89 -9.95
N GLN A 471 3.53 -4.50 -8.76
CA GLN A 471 4.77 -4.72 -8.03
C GLN A 471 4.61 -5.91 -7.07
N ASP A 472 5.71 -6.61 -6.78
CA ASP A 472 5.69 -7.82 -5.94
C ASP A 472 5.74 -7.50 -4.44
N GLU A 473 6.37 -6.38 -4.04
CA GLU A 473 6.62 -6.05 -2.64
C GLU A 473 5.39 -5.51 -1.90
N CYS A 474 4.38 -5.06 -2.63
CA CYS A 474 3.12 -4.57 -2.06
C CYS A 474 1.95 -5.41 -2.57
N THR A 475 1.28 -6.08 -1.66
CA THR A 475 0.03 -6.79 -1.97
C THR A 475 -1.15 -5.95 -1.52
N GLU A 476 -2.16 -5.83 -2.37
CA GLU A 476 -3.40 -5.09 -2.08
C GLU A 476 -4.06 -5.61 -0.80
N GLY A 477 -4.44 -4.72 0.11
CA GLY A 477 -4.97 -5.04 1.43
C GLY A 477 -3.96 -5.59 2.45
N LYS A 478 -2.69 -5.84 2.04
CA LYS A 478 -1.62 -6.30 2.92
C LYS A 478 -0.50 -5.29 3.10
N GLY A 479 -0.17 -4.56 2.04
CA GLY A 479 0.82 -3.48 2.01
C GLY A 479 2.28 -3.94 2.02
N PHE A 480 3.17 -2.95 2.08
CA PHE A 480 4.60 -3.15 2.35
C PHE A 480 4.81 -3.61 3.77
N GLN A 481 5.75 -4.52 3.98
CA GLN A 481 6.11 -5.00 5.31
C GLN A 481 7.38 -4.29 5.82
N PRO A 482 7.48 -3.95 7.12
CA PRO A 482 8.68 -3.34 7.66
C PRO A 482 9.80 -4.36 7.87
N ASP A 483 11.04 -3.85 7.93
CA ASP A 483 12.22 -4.62 8.34
C ASP A 483 12.19 -4.93 9.85
N ILE A 484 11.67 -3.98 10.66
CA ILE A 484 11.56 -4.10 12.12
C ILE A 484 10.11 -3.79 12.53
N TRP A 485 9.48 -4.74 13.21
CA TRP A 485 8.07 -4.69 13.56
C TRP A 485 7.82 -4.07 14.92
N ILE A 486 7.06 -2.98 14.98
CA ILE A 486 6.62 -2.33 16.21
C ILE A 486 5.12 -2.05 16.11
N GLY A 487 4.30 -2.81 16.82
CA GLY A 487 2.84 -2.70 16.75
C GLY A 487 2.23 -1.57 17.58
N GLY A 488 3.02 -0.96 18.47
CA GLY A 488 2.60 0.19 19.28
C GLY A 488 2.78 1.53 18.58
N THR A 489 2.24 2.59 19.17
CA THR A 489 2.40 3.97 18.68
C THR A 489 3.75 4.59 19.02
N ASP A 490 4.57 3.91 19.80
CA ASP A 490 5.86 4.35 20.36
C ASP A 490 7.08 3.98 19.49
N ALA A 491 6.87 3.76 18.18
CA ALA A 491 7.94 3.36 17.25
C ALA A 491 9.07 4.41 17.18
N LEU A 492 8.75 5.70 17.15
CA LEU A 492 9.74 6.77 17.12
C LEU A 492 10.59 6.77 18.39
N GLU A 493 9.96 6.64 19.54
CA GLU A 493 10.62 6.62 20.85
C GLU A 493 11.58 5.43 20.98
N ARG A 494 11.16 4.23 20.55
CA ARG A 494 12.01 3.03 20.55
C ARG A 494 13.20 3.18 19.61
N VAL A 495 13.00 3.78 18.42
CA VAL A 495 14.08 4.08 17.46
C VAL A 495 15.06 5.08 18.06
N LEU A 496 14.59 6.17 18.67
CA LEU A 496 15.45 7.17 19.30
C LEU A 496 16.23 6.56 20.50
N ALA A 497 15.61 5.72 21.29
CA ALA A 497 16.27 4.97 22.38
C ALA A 497 17.35 4.02 21.82
N PHE A 498 17.08 3.30 20.72
CA PHE A 498 18.07 2.47 20.05
C PHE A 498 19.28 3.30 19.57
N LEU A 499 19.04 4.40 18.88
CA LEU A 499 20.09 5.27 18.33
C LEU A 499 20.95 5.91 19.44
N LYS A 500 20.36 6.20 20.60
CA LYS A 500 21.09 6.66 21.77
C LYS A 500 21.99 5.57 22.35
N ASN A 501 21.48 4.34 22.50
CA ASN A 501 22.22 3.21 23.08
C ASN A 501 23.47 2.81 22.28
N ILE A 502 23.49 3.03 20.96
CA ILE A 502 24.62 2.66 20.10
C ILE A 502 25.60 3.81 19.87
N ASN A 503 25.27 5.02 20.32
CA ASN A 503 26.17 6.20 20.28
C ASN A 503 26.86 6.46 21.62
N ASP A 504 26.39 5.85 22.71
CA ASP A 504 27.01 5.82 24.03
C ASP A 504 28.03 4.67 24.16
#